data_9e09e12a5ac9bb8ad06370c4fb9205a7
#
_entry.id   9e09e12a5ac9bb8ad06370c4fb9205a7
#
_cell.length_a   1.000
_cell.length_b   1.000
_cell.length_c   1.000
_cell.angle_alpha   90.00
_cell.angle_beta   90.00
_cell.angle_gamma   90.00
#
_symmetry.space_group_name_H-M   'P 1'
#
loop_
_entity.id
_entity.type
_entity.pdbx_description
1 polymer ?
#
loop_
_entity_poly.entity_id
_entity_poly.type
_entity_poly.pdbx_seq_one_letter_code
_entity_poly.pdbx_strand_id
1 'polypeptide(L)'
;MADYFLKDLKKDVAEKLDYTQDSVENILRTAFDIIGNKVAIDGDKVYLIDFLNLEPKDYAAKQAKNPQTGEPMVIAPYRTILCKPTKAMKRKLKSPFEK
;
A
#
# COMPACT_ATOMS: atom_id res chain seq x y z
N MET A 1 -12.85 -3.27 -16.13
CA MET A 1 -12.61 -2.93 -14.73
C MET A 1 -12.61 -1.41 -14.55
N ALA A 2 -13.34 -0.90 -13.58
CA ALA A 2 -13.35 0.53 -13.30
C ALA A 2 -12.20 0.89 -12.37
N ASP A 3 -11.64 2.08 -12.58
CA ASP A 3 -10.61 2.60 -11.69
C ASP A 3 -11.28 3.33 -10.52
N TYR A 4 -10.73 3.14 -9.33
CA TYR A 4 -11.24 3.77 -8.11
C TYR A 4 -10.14 4.62 -7.49
N PHE A 5 -10.34 5.92 -7.50
CA PHE A 5 -9.33 6.89 -7.08
C PHE A 5 -9.65 7.46 -5.68
N LEU A 6 -8.67 8.17 -5.12
CA LEU A 6 -8.86 8.82 -3.83
C LEU A 6 -10.07 9.76 -3.82
N LYS A 7 -10.32 10.46 -4.93
CA LYS A 7 -11.48 11.34 -5.04
C LYS A 7 -12.81 10.57 -4.88
N ASP A 8 -12.84 9.33 -5.35
CA ASP A 8 -14.02 8.49 -5.21
C ASP A 8 -14.14 7.97 -3.78
N LEU A 9 -13.01 7.59 -3.17
CA LEU A 9 -12.98 7.11 -1.80
C LEU A 9 -13.43 8.20 -0.82
N LYS A 10 -12.92 9.43 -0.97
CA LYS A 10 -13.29 10.51 -0.05
C LYS A 10 -14.77 10.85 -0.15
N LYS A 11 -15.33 10.76 -1.34
CA LYS A 11 -16.77 11.00 -1.54
C LYS A 11 -17.60 9.93 -0.82
N ASP A 12 -17.25 8.67 -1.01
CA ASP A 12 -18.00 7.56 -0.41
C ASP A 12 -17.90 7.59 1.11
N VAL A 13 -16.71 7.87 1.66
CA VAL A 13 -16.53 7.98 3.11
C VAL A 13 -17.29 9.17 3.66
N ALA A 14 -17.25 10.31 2.99
CA ALA A 14 -17.96 11.51 3.42
C ALA A 14 -19.47 11.28 3.49
N GLU A 15 -20.03 10.61 2.50
CA GLU A 15 -21.45 10.28 2.48
C GLU A 15 -21.83 9.31 3.59
N LYS A 16 -20.98 8.30 3.82
CA LYS A 16 -21.27 7.27 4.81
C LYS A 16 -21.22 7.79 6.24
N LEU A 17 -20.30 8.73 6.52
CA LEU A 17 -20.07 9.26 7.87
C LEU A 17 -20.66 10.65 8.08
N ASP A 18 -21.25 11.23 7.04
CA ASP A 18 -21.82 12.59 7.07
C ASP A 18 -20.73 13.63 7.41
N TYR A 19 -19.57 13.49 6.79
CA TYR A 19 -18.48 14.45 6.89
C TYR A 19 -18.31 15.21 5.57
N THR A 20 -17.59 16.33 5.62
CA THR A 20 -17.23 17.02 4.38
C THR A 20 -16.15 16.26 3.63
N GLN A 21 -16.13 16.38 2.31
CA GLN A 21 -15.11 15.70 1.50
C GLN A 21 -13.71 16.24 1.81
N ASP A 22 -13.59 17.55 2.08
CA ASP A 22 -12.29 18.14 2.43
C ASP A 22 -11.74 17.58 3.73
N SER A 23 -12.57 17.41 4.74
CA SER A 23 -12.16 16.82 6.01
C SER A 23 -11.71 15.37 5.81
N VAL A 24 -12.47 14.60 5.03
CA VAL A 24 -12.13 13.20 4.74
C VAL A 24 -10.80 13.13 3.97
N GLU A 25 -10.60 13.99 2.98
CA GLU A 25 -9.35 14.01 2.22
C GLU A 25 -8.15 14.28 3.12
N ASN A 26 -8.26 15.27 4.02
CA ASN A 26 -7.19 15.60 4.95
C ASN A 26 -6.88 14.42 5.87
N ILE A 27 -7.91 13.75 6.38
CA ILE A 27 -7.73 12.58 7.24
C ILE A 27 -7.03 11.45 6.49
N LEU A 28 -7.48 11.16 5.27
CA LEU A 28 -6.91 10.07 4.47
C LEU A 28 -5.47 10.34 4.08
N ARG A 29 -5.16 11.56 3.63
CA ARG A 29 -3.80 11.93 3.26
C ARG A 29 -2.85 11.88 4.44
N THR A 30 -3.29 12.35 5.59
CA THR A 30 -2.50 12.31 6.83
C THR A 30 -2.25 10.86 7.25
N ALA A 31 -3.28 10.02 7.18
CA ALA A 31 -3.16 8.61 7.52
C ALA A 31 -2.16 7.90 6.60
N PHE A 32 -2.26 8.12 5.29
CA PHE A 32 -1.36 7.49 4.33
C PHE A 32 0.08 7.95 4.51
N ASP A 33 0.29 9.24 4.79
CA ASP A 33 1.61 9.79 5.03
C ASP A 33 2.27 9.15 6.26
N ILE A 34 1.52 9.03 7.35
CA ILE A 34 2.01 8.39 8.57
C ILE A 34 2.34 6.93 8.32
N ILE A 35 1.47 6.19 7.64
CA ILE A 35 1.70 4.79 7.33
C ILE A 35 2.95 4.64 6.46
N GLY A 36 3.08 5.46 5.44
CA GLY A 36 4.24 5.43 4.54
C GLY A 36 5.54 5.68 5.27
N ASN A 37 5.56 6.65 6.19
CA ASN A 37 6.75 6.96 6.96
C ASN A 37 7.10 5.83 7.93
N LYS A 38 6.11 5.22 8.57
CA LYS A 38 6.35 4.10 9.47
C LYS A 38 7.01 2.92 8.76
N VAL A 39 6.54 2.58 7.58
CA VAL A 39 7.09 1.47 6.82
C VAL A 39 8.43 1.85 6.18
N ALA A 40 8.51 3.01 5.55
CA ALA A 40 9.67 3.40 4.75
C ALA A 40 10.85 3.87 5.61
N ILE A 41 10.59 4.66 6.65
CA ILE A 41 11.65 5.28 7.46
C ILE A 41 11.93 4.48 8.71
N ASP A 42 10.92 4.17 9.49
CA ASP A 42 11.08 3.45 10.76
C ASP A 42 11.27 1.95 10.57
N GLY A 43 10.86 1.40 9.42
CA GLY A 43 10.99 -0.02 9.16
C GLY A 43 10.02 -0.88 9.96
N ASP A 44 8.91 -0.30 10.39
CA ASP A 44 7.91 -0.98 11.19
C ASP A 44 6.90 -1.72 10.30
N LYS A 45 6.36 -2.81 10.83
CA LYS A 45 5.22 -3.47 10.21
C LYS A 45 3.96 -2.72 10.64
N VAL A 46 3.08 -2.46 9.68
CA VAL A 46 1.82 -1.78 9.95
C VAL A 46 0.67 -2.75 9.75
N TYR A 47 -0.16 -2.91 10.75
CA TYR A 47 -1.32 -3.78 10.72
C TYR A 47 -2.59 -2.94 10.63
N LEU A 48 -3.30 -3.08 9.53
CA LEU A 48 -4.57 -2.38 9.31
C LEU A 48 -5.71 -3.39 9.53
N ILE A 49 -6.49 -3.16 10.56
CA ILE A 49 -7.54 -4.11 10.98
C ILE A 49 -8.52 -4.35 9.85
N ASP A 50 -8.76 -5.63 9.56
CA ASP A 50 -9.73 -6.10 8.55
C ASP A 50 -9.42 -5.60 7.13
N PHE A 51 -8.18 -5.23 6.86
CA PHE A 51 -7.80 -4.74 5.54
C PHE A 51 -6.46 -5.34 5.10
N LEU A 52 -5.36 -4.65 5.32
CA LEU A 52 -4.04 -5.05 4.83
C LEU A 52 -3.01 -4.98 5.95
N ASN A 53 -2.00 -5.83 5.85
CA ASN A 53 -0.78 -5.71 6.62
C ASN A 53 0.33 -5.25 5.69
N LEU A 54 1.06 -4.23 6.08
CA LEU A 54 2.17 -3.67 5.31
C LEU A 54 3.48 -3.98 6.02
N GLU A 55 4.41 -4.57 5.28
CA GLU A 55 5.72 -4.94 5.82
C GLU A 55 6.81 -4.32 4.96
N PRO A 56 7.86 -3.74 5.56
CA PRO A 56 9.02 -3.33 4.80
C PRO A 56 9.82 -4.57 4.37
N LYS A 57 10.36 -4.53 3.17
CA LYS A 57 11.25 -5.57 2.70
C LYS A 57 12.49 -4.91 2.13
N ASP A 58 13.63 -5.23 2.71
CA ASP A 58 14.90 -4.67 2.31
C ASP A 58 15.62 -5.63 1.36
N TYR A 59 16.12 -5.07 0.27
CA TYR A 59 16.93 -5.79 -0.68
C TYR A 59 18.36 -5.27 -0.61
N ALA A 60 19.31 -6.18 -0.43
CA ALA A 60 20.73 -5.82 -0.45
C ALA A 60 21.17 -5.46 -1.85
N ALA A 61 22.28 -4.72 -1.95
CA ALA A 61 22.91 -4.44 -3.23
C ALA A 61 23.26 -5.75 -3.92
N LYS A 62 23.08 -5.80 -5.21
CA LYS A 62 23.41 -6.99 -5.99
C LYS A 62 23.98 -6.59 -7.34
N GLN A 63 24.76 -7.50 -7.92
CA GLN A 63 25.32 -7.31 -9.24
C GLN A 63 24.37 -7.84 -10.29
N ALA A 64 24.24 -7.10 -11.37
CA ALA A 64 23.42 -7.48 -12.50
C ALA A 64 24.12 -7.05 -13.78
N LYS A 65 23.60 -7.48 -14.93
CA LYS A 65 24.11 -7.03 -16.22
C LYS A 65 23.07 -6.13 -16.87
N ASN A 66 23.55 -5.05 -17.48
CA ASN A 66 22.69 -4.18 -18.26
C ASN A 66 22.19 -4.98 -19.47
N PRO A 67 20.86 -5.17 -19.63
CA PRO A 67 20.33 -5.97 -20.72
C PRO A 67 20.58 -5.37 -22.11
N GLN A 68 20.87 -4.07 -22.19
CA GLN A 68 21.12 -3.41 -23.47
C GLN A 68 22.59 -3.47 -23.90
N THR A 69 23.51 -3.34 -22.96
CA THR A 69 24.96 -3.28 -23.26
C THR A 69 25.72 -4.51 -22.79
N GLY A 70 25.14 -5.31 -21.91
CA GLY A 70 25.82 -6.46 -21.32
C GLY A 70 26.87 -6.10 -20.29
N GLU A 71 27.00 -4.82 -19.97
CA GLU A 71 27.98 -4.36 -19.00
C GLU A 71 27.54 -4.68 -17.58
N PRO A 72 28.47 -5.00 -16.67
CA PRO A 72 28.11 -5.23 -15.28
C PRO A 72 27.65 -3.92 -14.63
N MET A 73 26.60 -4.05 -13.80
CA MET A 73 26.08 -2.92 -13.04
C MET A 73 25.78 -3.37 -11.63
N VAL A 74 25.79 -2.45 -10.69
CA VAL A 74 25.44 -2.71 -9.29
C VAL A 74 24.11 -2.06 -9.00
N ILE A 75 23.15 -2.86 -8.53
CA ILE A 75 21.86 -2.36 -8.06
C ILE A 75 22.04 -1.97 -6.61
N ALA A 76 21.80 -0.69 -6.29
CA ALA A 76 21.91 -0.19 -4.94
C ALA A 76 20.88 -0.87 -4.03
N PRO A 77 21.16 -1.01 -2.72
CA PRO A 77 20.18 -1.54 -1.81
C PRO A 77 18.95 -0.63 -1.76
N TYR A 78 17.78 -1.24 -1.64
CA TYR A 78 16.53 -0.48 -1.61
C TYR A 78 15.53 -1.18 -0.71
N ARG A 79 14.53 -0.42 -0.28
CA ARG A 79 13.43 -0.91 0.54
C ARG A 79 12.14 -0.83 -0.26
N THR A 80 11.34 -1.87 -0.17
CA THR A 80 10.02 -1.91 -0.78
C THR A 80 8.99 -2.33 0.25
N ILE A 81 7.73 -2.34 -0.15
CA ILE A 81 6.62 -2.69 0.74
C ILE A 81 5.97 -3.97 0.24
N LEU A 82 5.77 -4.91 1.16
CA LEU A 82 4.94 -6.08 0.92
C LEU A 82 3.57 -5.84 1.52
N CYS A 83 2.54 -5.98 0.71
CA CYS A 83 1.16 -5.82 1.14
C CYS A 83 0.51 -7.20 1.20
N LYS A 84 0.08 -7.60 2.41
CA LYS A 84 -0.57 -8.89 2.61
C LYS A 84 -1.98 -8.67 3.11
N PRO A 85 -2.99 -9.32 2.51
CA PRO A 85 -4.36 -9.17 3.00
C PRO A 85 -4.53 -9.85 4.37
N THR A 86 -5.37 -9.26 5.21
CA THR A 86 -5.76 -9.88 6.47
C THR A 86 -6.72 -11.03 6.21
N LYS A 87 -7.00 -11.84 7.26
CA LYS A 87 -7.97 -12.94 7.13
C LYS A 87 -9.34 -12.43 6.71
N ALA A 88 -9.77 -11.29 7.26
CA ALA A 88 -11.05 -10.70 6.90
C ALA A 88 -11.08 -10.28 5.44
N MET A 89 -9.99 -9.69 4.94
CA MET A 89 -9.89 -9.31 3.54
C MET A 89 -9.85 -10.54 2.62
N LYS A 90 -9.15 -11.60 3.05
CA LYS A 90 -9.13 -12.86 2.29
C LYS A 90 -10.53 -13.45 2.14
N ARG A 91 -11.34 -13.38 3.19
CA ARG A 91 -12.74 -13.83 3.13
C ARG A 91 -13.53 -12.99 2.13
N LYS A 92 -13.36 -11.68 2.12
CA LYS A 92 -14.02 -10.81 1.15
C LYS A 92 -13.60 -11.14 -0.29
N LEU A 93 -12.33 -11.45 -0.49
CA LEU A 93 -11.82 -11.79 -1.82
C LEU A 93 -12.36 -13.13 -2.32
N LYS A 94 -12.58 -14.08 -1.41
CA LYS A 94 -13.14 -15.39 -1.76
C LYS A 94 -14.64 -15.36 -1.97
N SER A 95 -15.34 -14.56 -1.18
CA SER A 95 -16.81 -14.56 -1.13
C SER A 95 -17.49 -14.40 -2.50
N PRO A 96 -17.01 -13.53 -3.41
CA PRO A 96 -17.64 -13.41 -4.72
C PRO A 96 -17.55 -14.67 -5.58
N PHE A 97 -16.62 -15.56 -5.29
CA PHE A 97 -16.36 -16.76 -6.08
C PHE A 97 -16.87 -18.04 -5.43
N GLU A 98 -17.23 -17.99 -4.15
CA GLU A 98 -17.79 -19.11 -3.41
C GLU A 98 -19.31 -19.12 -3.55
N LYS A 99 -19.86 -20.27 -3.87
CA LYS A 99 -21.29 -20.46 -3.95
C LYS A 99 -21.73 -21.51 -2.94
#